data_cc032c74f5e36e738f93eee59b94ad84
#
_entry.id   cc032c74f5e36e738f93eee59b94ad84
#
_cell.length_a   1.000
_cell.length_b   1.000
_cell.length_c   1.000
_cell.angle_alpha   90.00
_cell.angle_beta   90.00
_cell.angle_gamma   90.00
#
_symmetry.space_group_name_H-M   'P 1'
#
loop_
_entity.id
_entity.type
_entity.pdbx_description
1 polymer ?
#
loop_
_entity_poly.entity_id
_entity_poly.type
_entity_poly.pdbx_seq_one_letter_code
_entity_poly.pdbx_strand_id
1 'polypeptide(L)'
;PAVPLLERLRYLAIFSSNLDEFFEVRVAGLRERALADLASPYPDGRSPGSLLKVISQRCHDLIERQYDTLNNELLPALADEGIRVLKRTELNAEQTGWLRRYFKREIMPVLSPIGLDPAHPFPNVQNKGLNLVVHLKGQDAFGRESGLAILPVPRCLPRLIQLPAELTDSPHHFVMLSSAIHNNVDLIFPGMTVLGCHQF
;
A
#
# COMPACT_ATOMS: atom_id res chain seq x y z
N PRO A 1 28.54 4.50 -7.99
CA PRO A 1 28.70 3.22 -7.33
C PRO A 1 28.66 2.09 -8.33
N ALA A 2 29.39 0.99 -8.07
CA ALA A 2 29.51 -0.14 -8.98
C ALA A 2 28.22 -1.02 -9.05
N VAL A 3 27.16 -0.71 -8.31
CA VAL A 3 25.92 -1.49 -8.25
C VAL A 3 24.92 -0.98 -9.29
N PRO A 4 24.42 -1.84 -10.19
CA PRO A 4 23.41 -1.47 -11.18
C PRO A 4 22.14 -0.90 -10.55
N LEU A 5 21.46 0.03 -11.25
CA LEU A 5 20.35 0.81 -10.71
C LEU A 5 19.18 -0.07 -10.22
N LEU A 6 18.77 -1.08 -11.00
CA LEU A 6 17.71 -2.00 -10.62
C LEU A 6 18.09 -2.90 -9.43
N GLU A 7 19.36 -3.25 -9.28
CA GLU A 7 19.83 -3.98 -8.10
C GLU A 7 19.80 -3.09 -6.85
N ARG A 8 20.09 -1.79 -6.97
CA ARG A 8 19.93 -0.84 -5.87
C ARG A 8 18.46 -0.79 -5.41
N LEU A 9 17.52 -0.71 -6.34
CA LEU A 9 16.07 -0.78 -6.03
C LEU A 9 15.70 -2.11 -5.36
N ARG A 10 16.25 -3.22 -5.84
CA ARG A 10 16.04 -4.55 -5.26
C ARG A 10 16.51 -4.63 -3.81
N TYR A 11 17.66 -4.03 -3.48
CA TYR A 11 18.14 -3.99 -2.09
C TYR A 11 17.20 -3.22 -1.16
N LEU A 12 16.58 -2.12 -1.63
CA LEU A 12 15.55 -1.43 -0.84
C LEU A 12 14.31 -2.30 -0.62
N ALA A 13 13.89 -3.08 -1.62
CA ALA A 13 12.78 -4.01 -1.47
C ALA A 13 13.11 -5.15 -0.49
N ILE A 14 14.34 -5.68 -0.52
CA ILE A 14 14.82 -6.68 0.45
C ILE A 14 14.84 -6.09 1.86
N PHE A 15 15.25 -4.84 2.04
CA PHE A 15 15.20 -4.18 3.34
C PHE A 15 13.77 -4.13 3.91
N SER A 16 12.76 -3.75 3.08
CA SER A 16 11.36 -3.77 3.51
C SER A 16 10.90 -5.16 3.92
N SER A 17 11.23 -6.19 3.14
CA SER A 17 10.87 -7.58 3.45
C SER A 17 11.50 -8.07 4.76
N ASN A 18 12.77 -7.72 5.00
CA ASN A 18 13.47 -8.05 6.25
C ASN A 18 12.85 -7.32 7.45
N LEU A 19 12.41 -6.08 7.26
CA LEU A 19 11.75 -5.31 8.30
C LEU A 19 10.38 -5.92 8.66
N ASP A 20 9.61 -6.35 7.66
CA ASP A 20 8.35 -7.06 7.87
C ASP A 20 8.56 -8.33 8.70
N GLU A 21 9.53 -9.18 8.32
CA GLU A 21 9.85 -10.40 9.06
C GLU A 21 10.33 -10.11 10.48
N PHE A 22 11.13 -9.06 10.66
CA PHE A 22 11.58 -8.62 11.98
C PHE A 22 10.40 -8.27 12.89
N PHE A 23 9.41 -7.55 12.37
CA PHE A 23 8.20 -7.20 13.13
C PHE A 23 7.33 -8.43 13.41
N GLU A 24 7.14 -9.31 12.44
CA GLU A 24 6.29 -10.49 12.56
C GLU A 24 6.85 -11.51 13.58
N VAL A 25 8.15 -11.62 13.69
CA VAL A 25 8.79 -12.64 14.54
C VAL A 25 9.34 -12.03 15.82
N ARG A 26 10.23 -11.03 15.72
CA ARG A 26 10.97 -10.52 16.89
C ARG A 26 10.16 -9.51 17.69
N VAL A 27 9.56 -8.55 17.01
CA VAL A 27 8.79 -7.50 17.69
C VAL A 27 7.48 -8.06 18.23
N ALA A 28 6.83 -8.99 17.52
CA ALA A 28 5.63 -9.67 18.02
C ALA A 28 5.90 -10.39 19.37
N GLY A 29 6.93 -11.23 19.44
CA GLY A 29 7.28 -11.91 20.68
C GLY A 29 7.68 -10.93 21.82
N LEU A 30 8.33 -9.82 21.48
CA LEU A 30 8.64 -8.77 22.47
C LEU A 30 7.36 -8.07 22.98
N ARG A 31 6.40 -7.85 22.10
CA ARG A 31 5.10 -7.26 22.44
C ARG A 31 4.28 -8.16 23.36
N GLU A 32 4.24 -9.45 23.09
CA GLU A 32 3.59 -10.43 23.96
C GLU A 32 4.20 -10.44 25.38
N ARG A 33 5.53 -10.40 25.48
CA ARG A 33 6.21 -10.29 26.79
C ARG A 33 5.90 -9.00 27.52
N ALA A 34 5.78 -7.87 26.78
CA ALA A 34 5.39 -6.59 27.36
C ALA A 34 3.95 -6.60 27.88
N LEU A 35 3.03 -7.26 27.17
CA LEU A 35 1.62 -7.38 27.56
C LEU A 35 1.43 -8.33 28.76
N ALA A 36 2.24 -9.38 28.84
CA ALA A 36 2.18 -10.34 29.95
C ALA A 36 2.85 -9.83 31.24
N ASP A 37 3.33 -8.60 31.24
CA ASP A 37 4.06 -7.96 32.34
C ASP A 37 5.19 -8.84 32.91
N LEU A 38 5.82 -9.63 32.06
CA LEU A 38 6.93 -10.48 32.41
C LEU A 38 8.16 -9.61 32.72
N ALA A 39 8.29 -9.27 34.00
CA ALA A 39 9.28 -8.35 34.54
C ALA A 39 10.72 -8.87 34.53
N SER A 40 11.04 -9.90 33.75
CA SER A 40 12.42 -10.35 33.60
C SER A 40 13.18 -9.38 32.69
N PRO A 41 14.01 -8.50 33.22
CA PRO A 41 14.78 -7.57 32.39
C PRO A 41 15.72 -8.35 31.48
N TYR A 42 15.96 -7.81 30.28
CA TYR A 42 17.01 -8.31 29.41
C TYR A 42 18.39 -8.13 30.10
N PRO A 43 19.44 -8.84 29.63
CA PRO A 43 20.78 -8.73 30.20
C PRO A 43 21.31 -7.29 30.28
N ASP A 44 20.79 -6.38 29.44
CA ASP A 44 21.10 -4.94 29.44
C ASP A 44 20.24 -4.12 30.43
N GLY A 45 19.38 -4.77 31.22
CA GLY A 45 18.50 -4.14 32.20
C GLY A 45 17.26 -3.45 31.63
N ARG A 46 17.02 -3.52 30.33
CA ARG A 46 15.86 -2.87 29.70
C ARG A 46 14.59 -3.69 29.86
N SER A 47 13.48 -3.01 30.10
CA SER A 47 12.15 -3.63 30.05
C SER A 47 11.71 -3.86 28.61
N PRO A 48 10.84 -4.87 28.34
CA PRO A 48 10.27 -5.08 27.02
C PRO A 48 9.61 -3.84 26.42
N GLY A 49 8.87 -3.07 27.24
CA GLY A 49 8.22 -1.84 26.81
C GLY A 49 9.20 -0.72 26.42
N SER A 50 10.32 -0.57 27.16
CA SER A 50 11.36 0.41 26.80
C SER A 50 12.08 0.03 25.51
N LEU A 51 12.32 -1.27 25.30
CA LEU A 51 12.95 -1.79 24.09
C LEU A 51 12.06 -1.58 22.85
N LEU A 52 10.74 -1.80 22.97
CA LEU A 52 9.77 -1.51 21.90
C LEU A 52 9.84 -0.05 21.44
N LYS A 53 9.95 0.90 22.36
CA LYS A 53 10.08 2.34 22.01
C LYS A 53 11.35 2.62 21.21
N VAL A 54 12.48 2.07 21.65
CA VAL A 54 13.77 2.24 20.95
C VAL A 54 13.73 1.61 19.56
N ILE A 55 13.17 0.40 19.43
CA ILE A 55 12.99 -0.27 18.15
C ILE A 55 12.10 0.55 17.22
N SER A 56 10.96 1.03 17.72
CA SER A 56 10.04 1.85 16.94
C SER A 56 10.73 3.09 16.39
N GLN A 57 11.43 3.85 17.23
CA GLN A 57 12.16 5.04 16.78
C GLN A 57 13.19 4.68 15.71
N ARG A 58 14.01 3.65 15.97
CA ARG A 58 15.05 3.25 15.01
C ARG A 58 14.49 2.79 13.68
N CYS A 59 13.36 2.08 13.69
CA CYS A 59 12.69 1.65 12.47
C CYS A 59 12.12 2.83 11.67
N HIS A 60 11.53 3.83 12.34
CA HIS A 60 11.08 5.05 11.66
C HIS A 60 12.24 5.78 10.97
N ASP A 61 13.37 5.98 11.68
CA ASP A 61 14.55 6.63 11.09
C ASP A 61 15.07 5.87 9.85
N LEU A 62 15.05 4.53 9.90
CA LEU A 62 15.49 3.69 8.78
C LEU A 62 14.53 3.74 7.59
N ILE A 63 13.21 3.73 7.87
CA ILE A 63 12.17 3.84 6.84
C ILE A 63 12.23 5.21 6.18
N GLU A 64 12.40 6.29 6.94
CA GLU A 64 12.56 7.63 6.40
C GLU A 64 13.74 7.71 5.42
N ARG A 65 14.90 7.19 5.82
CA ARG A 65 16.08 7.11 4.94
C ARG A 65 15.85 6.24 3.70
N GLN A 66 15.11 5.13 3.84
CA GLN A 66 14.74 4.26 2.72
C GLN A 66 13.90 5.02 1.69
N TYR A 67 12.84 5.73 2.15
CA TYR A 67 11.98 6.49 1.26
C TYR A 67 12.68 7.73 0.69
N ASP A 68 13.57 8.35 1.44
CA ASP A 68 14.40 9.44 0.93
C ASP A 68 15.27 8.97 -0.24
N THR A 69 15.99 7.85 -0.07
CA THR A 69 16.79 7.24 -1.13
C THR A 69 15.94 6.82 -2.33
N LEU A 70 14.75 6.23 -2.08
CA LEU A 70 13.83 5.84 -3.16
C LEU A 70 13.36 7.04 -3.97
N ASN A 71 12.86 8.08 -3.29
CA ASN A 71 12.18 9.20 -3.94
C ASN A 71 13.15 10.21 -4.55
N ASN A 72 14.29 10.45 -3.90
CA ASN A 72 15.19 11.53 -4.27
C ASN A 72 16.44 11.06 -5.06
N GLU A 73 16.73 9.74 -5.06
CA GLU A 73 17.84 9.19 -5.83
C GLU A 73 17.38 8.18 -6.89
N LEU A 74 16.65 7.11 -6.49
CA LEU A 74 16.39 5.98 -7.38
C LEU A 74 15.30 6.25 -8.40
N LEU A 75 14.17 6.82 -8.00
CA LEU A 75 13.09 7.14 -8.94
C LEU A 75 13.51 8.18 -9.99
N PRO A 76 14.23 9.27 -9.65
CA PRO A 76 14.78 10.17 -10.65
C PRO A 76 15.77 9.48 -11.61
N ALA A 77 16.72 8.70 -11.08
CA ALA A 77 17.69 7.98 -11.92
C ALA A 77 17.01 6.94 -12.84
N LEU A 78 15.92 6.28 -12.39
CA LEU A 78 15.12 5.40 -13.24
C LEU A 78 14.40 6.18 -14.34
N ALA A 79 13.90 7.37 -14.03
CA ALA A 79 13.25 8.23 -15.01
C ALA A 79 14.21 8.70 -16.12
N ASP A 80 15.48 8.98 -15.78
CA ASP A 80 16.52 9.31 -16.74
C ASP A 80 16.83 8.14 -17.69
N GLU A 81 16.64 6.90 -17.22
CA GLU A 81 16.75 5.67 -18.03
C GLU A 81 15.44 5.29 -18.73
N GLY A 82 14.44 6.17 -18.73
CA GLY A 82 13.13 5.96 -19.38
C GLY A 82 12.18 5.03 -18.62
N ILE A 83 12.48 4.70 -17.37
CA ILE A 83 11.61 3.88 -16.50
C ILE A 83 10.88 4.79 -15.53
N ARG A 84 9.56 4.94 -15.70
CA ARG A 84 8.75 5.84 -14.87
C ARG A 84 7.60 5.12 -14.19
N VAL A 85 7.41 5.42 -12.90
CA VAL A 85 6.20 5.08 -12.16
C VAL A 85 5.39 6.36 -11.95
N LEU A 86 4.39 6.56 -12.80
CA LEU A 86 3.59 7.78 -12.82
C LEU A 86 2.65 7.83 -11.60
N LYS A 87 2.65 8.96 -10.94
CA LYS A 87 1.65 9.27 -9.91
C LYS A 87 0.30 9.56 -10.58
N ARG A 88 -0.79 9.35 -9.86
CA ARG A 88 -2.15 9.61 -10.36
C ARG A 88 -2.37 11.06 -10.87
N THR A 89 -1.63 12.01 -10.31
CA THR A 89 -1.69 13.44 -10.67
C THR A 89 -0.86 13.78 -11.91
N GLU A 90 -0.03 12.86 -12.39
CA GLU A 90 0.84 13.03 -13.55
C GLU A 90 0.24 12.43 -14.82
N LEU A 91 -0.88 11.69 -14.70
CA LEU A 91 -1.57 11.10 -15.84
C LEU A 91 -2.29 12.16 -16.67
N ASN A 92 -2.05 12.12 -17.98
CA ASN A 92 -2.82 12.95 -18.92
C ASN A 92 -4.23 12.35 -19.17
N ALA A 93 -5.07 13.06 -19.95
CA ALA A 93 -6.45 12.66 -20.20
C ALA A 93 -6.58 11.32 -20.93
N GLU A 94 -5.69 11.03 -21.89
CA GLU A 94 -5.68 9.78 -22.65
C GLU A 94 -5.27 8.59 -21.78
N GLN A 95 -4.22 8.75 -21.00
CA GLN A 95 -3.75 7.75 -20.02
C GLN A 95 -4.83 7.47 -18.97
N THR A 96 -5.48 8.50 -18.45
CA THR A 96 -6.59 8.38 -17.49
C THR A 96 -7.77 7.64 -18.13
N GLY A 97 -8.13 7.97 -19.36
CA GLY A 97 -9.20 7.29 -20.09
C GLY A 97 -8.90 5.83 -20.36
N TRP A 98 -7.66 5.50 -20.73
CA TRP A 98 -7.22 4.13 -20.89
C TRP A 98 -7.25 3.37 -19.57
N LEU A 99 -6.70 3.95 -18.49
CA LEU A 99 -6.65 3.34 -17.16
C LEU A 99 -8.07 3.05 -16.64
N ARG A 100 -9.05 3.93 -16.90
CA ARG A 100 -10.45 3.71 -16.54
C ARG A 100 -11.07 2.53 -17.28
N ARG A 101 -10.76 2.34 -18.59
CA ARG A 101 -11.20 1.17 -19.36
C ARG A 101 -10.55 -0.11 -18.86
N TYR A 102 -9.24 -0.07 -18.60
CA TYR A 102 -8.49 -1.18 -18.01
C TYR A 102 -9.04 -1.57 -16.65
N PHE A 103 -9.31 -0.59 -15.79
CA PHE A 103 -9.90 -0.81 -14.47
C PHE A 103 -11.23 -1.56 -14.56
N LYS A 104 -12.15 -1.11 -15.41
CA LYS A 104 -13.46 -1.74 -15.58
C LYS A 104 -13.37 -3.19 -16.07
N ARG A 105 -12.41 -3.48 -16.94
CA ARG A 105 -12.28 -4.80 -17.58
C ARG A 105 -11.49 -5.79 -16.73
N GLU A 106 -10.39 -5.36 -16.14
CA GLU A 106 -9.42 -6.27 -15.53
C GLU A 106 -9.40 -6.21 -13.99
N ILE A 107 -9.67 -5.05 -13.40
CA ILE A 107 -9.51 -4.86 -11.95
C ILE A 107 -10.85 -4.98 -11.24
N MET A 108 -11.84 -4.20 -11.66
CA MET A 108 -13.14 -4.13 -11.00
C MET A 108 -13.83 -5.49 -10.82
N PRO A 109 -13.81 -6.44 -11.79
CA PRO A 109 -14.51 -7.71 -11.65
C PRO A 109 -13.97 -8.63 -10.56
N VAL A 110 -12.74 -8.43 -10.10
CA VAL A 110 -12.10 -9.25 -9.05
C VAL A 110 -12.04 -8.55 -7.69
N LEU A 111 -12.54 -7.31 -7.60
CA LEU A 111 -12.64 -6.58 -6.36
C LEU A 111 -13.94 -6.92 -5.63
N SER A 112 -13.84 -7.17 -4.34
CA SER A 112 -15.00 -7.49 -3.49
C SER A 112 -15.02 -6.55 -2.27
N PRO A 113 -15.70 -5.40 -2.36
CA PRO A 113 -15.81 -4.47 -1.25
C PRO A 113 -16.63 -5.08 -0.10
N ILE A 114 -16.23 -4.81 1.13
CA ILE A 114 -16.89 -5.26 2.36
C ILE A 114 -17.36 -4.00 3.10
N GLY A 115 -18.67 -3.80 3.17
CA GLY A 115 -19.25 -2.73 3.98
C GLY A 115 -19.00 -3.00 5.47
N LEU A 116 -18.57 -1.98 6.20
CA LEU A 116 -18.44 -2.06 7.66
C LEU A 116 -19.77 -1.69 8.31
N ASP A 117 -20.33 -2.65 9.03
CA ASP A 117 -21.54 -2.50 9.83
C ASP A 117 -21.15 -2.67 11.31
N PRO A 118 -21.53 -1.73 12.20
CA PRO A 118 -21.28 -1.86 13.63
C PRO A 118 -21.85 -3.14 14.27
N ALA A 119 -22.85 -3.75 13.64
CA ALA A 119 -23.46 -5.00 14.12
C ALA A 119 -22.62 -6.25 13.80
N HIS A 120 -21.60 -6.13 12.96
CA HIS A 120 -20.74 -7.25 12.55
C HIS A 120 -19.29 -7.05 13.03
N PRO A 121 -18.56 -8.14 13.33
CA PRO A 121 -17.15 -8.06 13.64
C PRO A 121 -16.35 -7.43 12.49
N PHE A 122 -15.27 -6.73 12.83
CA PHE A 122 -14.35 -6.20 11.83
C PHE A 122 -13.80 -7.35 10.95
N PRO A 123 -13.83 -7.22 9.62
CA PRO A 123 -13.40 -8.29 8.72
C PRO A 123 -11.92 -8.64 8.93
N ASN A 124 -11.60 -9.92 8.76
CA ASN A 124 -10.22 -10.38 8.86
C ASN A 124 -9.43 -9.90 7.64
N VAL A 125 -8.49 -9.00 7.86
CA VAL A 125 -7.62 -8.44 6.84
C VAL A 125 -6.35 -9.28 6.76
N GLN A 126 -6.00 -9.71 5.54
CA GLN A 126 -4.80 -10.50 5.32
C GLN A 126 -3.53 -9.68 5.59
N ASN A 127 -2.62 -10.26 6.36
CA ASN A 127 -1.29 -9.67 6.58
C ASN A 127 -0.54 -9.47 5.25
N LYS A 128 0.19 -8.35 5.13
CA LYS A 128 0.91 -7.95 3.91
C LYS A 128 0.00 -7.84 2.66
N GLY A 129 -1.32 -7.70 2.86
CA GLY A 129 -2.27 -7.43 1.80
C GLY A 129 -2.40 -5.93 1.54
N LEU A 130 -2.55 -5.53 0.28
CA LEU A 130 -3.00 -4.17 -0.01
C LEU A 130 -4.50 -4.10 0.25
N ASN A 131 -4.90 -3.20 1.14
CA ASN A 131 -6.29 -2.94 1.44
C ASN A 131 -6.55 -1.44 1.36
N LEU A 132 -7.77 -1.06 1.02
CA LEU A 132 -8.19 0.33 1.06
C LEU A 132 -9.40 0.47 1.98
N VAL A 133 -9.40 1.52 2.80
CA VAL A 133 -10.59 1.99 3.52
C VAL A 133 -11.22 3.07 2.67
N VAL A 134 -12.49 2.90 2.35
CA VAL A 134 -13.26 3.86 1.57
C VAL A 134 -14.32 4.49 2.46
N HIS A 135 -14.29 5.81 2.59
CA HIS A 135 -15.30 6.56 3.31
C HIS A 135 -16.42 6.95 2.35
N LEU A 136 -17.64 6.56 2.69
CA LEU A 136 -18.80 6.65 1.83
C LEU A 136 -19.91 7.48 2.48
N LYS A 137 -20.73 8.09 1.64
CA LYS A 137 -21.97 8.77 2.05
C LYS A 137 -23.09 8.39 1.09
N GLY A 138 -24.26 8.08 1.64
CA GLY A 138 -25.46 7.70 0.88
C GLY A 138 -25.87 6.26 1.16
N GLN A 139 -26.77 5.75 0.33
CA GLN A 139 -27.28 4.39 0.45
C GLN A 139 -26.74 3.50 -0.67
N ASP A 140 -26.43 2.26 -0.31
CA ASP A 140 -26.05 1.25 -1.30
C ASP A 140 -27.26 0.82 -2.16
N ALA A 141 -27.03 -0.06 -3.15
CA ALA A 141 -28.08 -0.56 -4.03
C ALA A 141 -29.21 -1.31 -3.29
N PHE A 142 -29.01 -1.65 -2.01
CA PHE A 142 -30.00 -2.31 -1.13
C PHE A 142 -30.65 -1.36 -0.12
N GLY A 143 -30.38 -0.04 -0.23
CA GLY A 143 -30.92 0.99 0.64
C GLY A 143 -30.27 1.06 2.03
N ARG A 144 -29.09 0.42 2.23
CA ARG A 144 -28.36 0.44 3.50
C ARG A 144 -27.40 1.63 3.52
N GLU A 145 -27.38 2.34 4.65
CA GLU A 145 -26.35 3.36 4.89
C GLU A 145 -25.07 2.69 5.37
N SER A 146 -23.99 2.87 4.63
CA SER A 146 -22.65 2.44 5.02
C SER A 146 -21.70 3.63 4.98
N GLY A 147 -21.13 3.98 6.13
CA GLY A 147 -20.16 5.06 6.24
C GLY A 147 -18.75 4.65 5.82
N LEU A 148 -18.43 3.37 5.92
CA LEU A 148 -17.10 2.83 5.63
C LEU A 148 -17.19 1.49 4.91
N ALA A 149 -16.27 1.27 4.00
CA ALA A 149 -16.05 -0.04 3.39
C ALA A 149 -14.55 -0.36 3.36
N ILE A 150 -14.23 -1.64 3.48
CA ILE A 150 -12.89 -2.17 3.22
C ILE A 150 -12.90 -2.80 1.84
N LEU A 151 -11.86 -2.50 1.08
CA LEU A 151 -11.62 -3.06 -0.23
C LEU A 151 -10.31 -3.86 -0.21
N PRO A 152 -10.37 -5.17 0.04
CA PRO A 152 -9.21 -6.04 -0.10
C PRO A 152 -8.81 -6.14 -1.57
N VAL A 153 -7.52 -5.95 -1.87
CA VAL A 153 -7.00 -6.05 -3.23
C VAL A 153 -6.36 -7.42 -3.44
N PRO A 154 -6.91 -8.25 -4.34
CA PRO A 154 -6.39 -9.59 -4.58
C PRO A 154 -4.93 -9.60 -5.01
N ARG A 155 -4.18 -10.60 -4.56
CA ARG A 155 -2.75 -10.78 -4.92
C ARG A 155 -2.52 -11.21 -6.36
N CYS A 156 -3.56 -11.70 -7.04
CA CYS A 156 -3.50 -12.06 -8.46
C CYS A 156 -3.33 -10.84 -9.39
N LEU A 157 -3.69 -9.64 -8.93
CA LEU A 157 -3.50 -8.42 -9.69
C LEU A 157 -2.04 -7.94 -9.64
N PRO A 158 -1.48 -7.49 -10.78
CA PRO A 158 -0.13 -6.92 -10.82
C PRO A 158 -0.08 -5.62 -10.01
N ARG A 159 0.97 -5.42 -9.22
CA ARG A 159 1.16 -4.18 -8.43
C ARG A 159 1.54 -2.97 -9.27
N LEU A 160 2.18 -3.21 -10.41
CA LEU A 160 2.51 -2.22 -11.42
C LEU A 160 1.73 -2.54 -12.69
N ILE A 161 1.04 -1.56 -13.23
CA ILE A 161 0.30 -1.63 -14.49
C ILE A 161 1.11 -0.89 -15.53
N GLN A 162 1.56 -1.59 -16.55
CA GLN A 162 2.30 -0.99 -17.67
C GLN A 162 1.33 -0.23 -18.57
N LEU A 163 1.68 1.01 -18.89
CA LEU A 163 0.92 1.79 -19.87
C LEU A 163 1.31 1.35 -21.29
N PRO A 164 0.36 1.38 -22.25
CA PRO A 164 0.67 1.13 -23.65
C PRO A 164 1.70 2.11 -24.20
N ALA A 165 2.59 1.62 -25.07
CA ALA A 165 3.65 2.42 -25.66
C ALA A 165 3.11 3.60 -26.47
N GLU A 166 1.90 3.48 -27.02
CA GLU A 166 1.23 4.52 -27.80
C GLU A 166 0.78 5.72 -26.94
N LEU A 167 0.72 5.54 -25.62
CA LEU A 167 0.30 6.56 -24.67
C LEU A 167 1.48 7.17 -23.88
N THR A 168 2.70 6.79 -24.23
CA THR A 168 3.91 7.16 -23.49
C THR A 168 5.07 7.44 -24.44
N ASP A 169 6.05 8.19 -23.98
CA ASP A 169 7.29 8.47 -24.69
C ASP A 169 8.37 7.36 -24.50
N SER A 170 8.06 6.37 -23.65
CA SER A 170 8.92 5.19 -23.39
C SER A 170 8.06 3.97 -23.08
N PRO A 171 8.48 2.74 -23.46
CA PRO A 171 7.73 1.52 -23.17
C PRO A 171 7.76 1.12 -21.68
N HIS A 172 8.51 1.82 -20.84
CA HIS A 172 8.70 1.46 -19.43
C HIS A 172 7.99 2.43 -18.48
N HIS A 173 6.79 2.88 -18.86
CA HIS A 173 5.95 3.68 -17.99
C HIS A 173 4.90 2.81 -17.28
N PHE A 174 4.79 2.99 -15.99
CA PHE A 174 3.93 2.21 -15.11
C PHE A 174 3.06 3.10 -14.23
N VAL A 175 1.94 2.53 -13.79
CA VAL A 175 1.06 3.12 -12.77
C VAL A 175 0.90 2.09 -11.65
N MET A 176 0.93 2.53 -10.40
CA MET A 176 0.66 1.66 -9.26
C MET A 176 -0.81 1.20 -9.29
N LEU A 177 -1.06 -0.08 -9.00
CA LEU A 177 -2.41 -0.61 -8.86
C LEU A 177 -3.25 0.19 -7.86
N SER A 178 -2.67 0.60 -6.74
CA SER A 178 -3.35 1.45 -5.76
C SER A 178 -3.81 2.79 -6.35
N SER A 179 -2.99 3.41 -7.21
CA SER A 179 -3.37 4.64 -7.93
C SER A 179 -4.51 4.40 -8.92
N ALA A 180 -4.48 3.26 -9.63
CA ALA A 180 -5.56 2.89 -10.55
C ALA A 180 -6.89 2.67 -9.82
N ILE A 181 -6.87 2.01 -8.68
CA ILE A 181 -8.07 1.81 -7.86
C ILE A 181 -8.55 3.15 -7.29
N HIS A 182 -7.65 3.95 -6.74
CA HIS A 182 -8.02 5.24 -6.14
C HIS A 182 -8.67 6.20 -7.14
N ASN A 183 -8.18 6.23 -8.39
CA ASN A 183 -8.75 7.08 -9.45
C ASN A 183 -10.14 6.62 -9.95
N ASN A 184 -10.54 5.39 -9.65
CA ASN A 184 -11.76 4.78 -10.15
C ASN A 184 -12.64 4.16 -9.05
N VAL A 185 -12.38 4.51 -7.80
CA VAL A 185 -13.10 3.96 -6.64
C VAL A 185 -14.60 4.29 -6.69
N ASP A 186 -14.97 5.38 -7.32
CA ASP A 186 -16.36 5.78 -7.59
C ASP A 186 -17.16 4.72 -8.36
N LEU A 187 -16.50 3.97 -9.22
CA LEU A 187 -17.13 2.91 -10.00
C LEU A 187 -17.50 1.67 -9.19
N ILE A 188 -16.85 1.49 -8.03
CA ILE A 188 -17.06 0.33 -7.16
C ILE A 188 -18.32 0.51 -6.31
N PHE A 189 -18.70 1.76 -6.03
CA PHE A 189 -19.81 2.11 -5.13
C PHE A 189 -20.90 2.93 -5.87
N PRO A 190 -21.63 2.32 -6.81
CA PRO A 190 -22.65 3.01 -7.57
C PRO A 190 -23.77 3.53 -6.64
N GLY A 191 -24.18 4.77 -6.83
CA GLY A 191 -25.20 5.43 -6.02
C GLY A 191 -24.70 6.06 -4.71
N MET A 192 -23.44 5.86 -4.36
CA MET A 192 -22.82 6.44 -3.17
C MET A 192 -21.80 7.52 -3.53
N THR A 193 -21.58 8.45 -2.62
CA THR A 193 -20.51 9.46 -2.75
C THR A 193 -19.27 9.01 -1.99
N VAL A 194 -18.14 8.91 -2.67
CA VAL A 194 -16.85 8.62 -2.04
C VAL A 194 -16.30 9.92 -1.44
N LEU A 195 -16.16 9.95 -0.11
CA LEU A 195 -15.61 11.08 0.64
C LEU A 195 -14.09 10.98 0.83
N GLY A 196 -13.55 9.77 0.85
CA GLY A 196 -12.13 9.51 1.00
C GLY A 196 -11.78 8.06 0.68
N CYS A 197 -10.52 7.83 0.33
CA CYS A 197 -9.99 6.50 0.06
C CYS A 197 -8.52 6.46 0.53
N HIS A 198 -8.21 5.56 1.44
CA HIS A 198 -6.90 5.43 2.07
C HIS A 198 -6.43 3.99 2.01
N GLN A 199 -5.15 3.77 1.72
CA GLN A 199 -4.53 2.44 1.73
C GLN A 199 -3.91 2.12 3.10
N PHE A 200 -3.90 0.86 3.46
CA PHE A 200 -3.25 0.34 4.66
C PHE A 200 -2.77 -1.11 4.45
#